data_881f13687052e22eac4223d16452b331
#
_entry.id   881f13687052e22eac4223d16452b331
#
_cell.length_a   1.000
_cell.length_b   1.000
_cell.length_c   1.000
_cell.angle_alpha   90.00
_cell.angle_beta   90.00
_cell.angle_gamma   90.00
#
_symmetry.space_group_name_H-M   'P 1'
#
loop_
_entity.id
_entity.type
_entity.pdbx_description
1 polymer ?
#
loop_
_entity_poly.entity_id
_entity_poly.type
_entity_poly.pdbx_seq_one_letter_code
_entity_poly.pdbx_strand_id
1 'polypeptide(L)'
;MGDATEKKAKESGFYNAISAGGNVDALIELIVRTFDKKLGKLLYISSEFVSKELDLELIKKGYSINRIINYTSEPVNQIETNTLDYIKKNKPDVICVYSEKSAINLKDLIGKYSLVDVMTQTNLMCLSKKIASVLEFIKWKKIIFFNPGEEEFFLNKVN
;
A
#
# COMPACT_ATOMS: atom_id res chain seq x y z
N MET A 1 -4.06 -5.25 9.82
CA MET A 1 -3.79 -6.32 8.87
C MET A 1 -5.04 -6.50 8.02
N GLY A 2 -4.92 -6.51 6.71
CA GLY A 2 -6.06 -6.72 5.79
C GLY A 2 -6.28 -8.20 5.49
N ASP A 3 -7.40 -8.52 4.83
CA ASP A 3 -7.85 -9.89 4.56
C ASP A 3 -6.83 -10.70 3.74
N ALA A 4 -6.15 -10.08 2.77
CA ALA A 4 -5.09 -10.73 2.01
C ALA A 4 -3.91 -11.18 2.90
N THR A 5 -3.56 -10.37 3.92
CA THR A 5 -2.49 -10.71 4.87
C THR A 5 -2.94 -11.82 5.81
N GLU A 6 -4.21 -11.81 6.26
CA GLU A 6 -4.78 -12.90 7.07
C GLU A 6 -4.72 -14.23 6.31
N LYS A 7 -5.18 -14.24 5.05
CA LYS A 7 -5.13 -15.42 4.19
C LYS A 7 -3.69 -15.96 4.09
N LYS A 8 -2.74 -15.06 3.78
CA LYS A 8 -1.33 -15.44 3.63
C LYS A 8 -0.72 -15.97 4.94
N ALA A 9 -1.06 -15.37 6.07
CA ALA A 9 -0.64 -15.85 7.39
C ALA A 9 -1.16 -17.27 7.66
N LYS A 10 -2.45 -17.54 7.38
CA LYS A 10 -3.05 -18.86 7.54
C LYS A 10 -2.39 -19.91 6.63
N GLU A 11 -2.11 -19.58 5.38
CA GLU A 11 -1.35 -20.43 4.45
C GLU A 11 0.05 -20.73 4.96
N SER A 12 0.65 -19.81 5.74
CA SER A 12 1.98 -19.98 6.37
C SER A 12 1.95 -20.65 7.74
N GLY A 13 0.79 -21.19 8.17
CA GLY A 13 0.65 -21.94 9.43
C GLY A 13 0.16 -21.13 10.63
N PHE A 14 -0.14 -19.83 10.47
CA PHE A 14 -0.72 -19.02 11.54
C PHE A 14 -2.26 -19.10 11.52
N TYR A 15 -2.80 -20.26 11.88
CA TYR A 15 -4.24 -20.55 11.75
C TYR A 15 -5.17 -19.61 12.53
N ASN A 16 -4.70 -19.02 13.63
CA ASN A 16 -5.45 -18.08 14.45
C ASN A 16 -5.31 -16.61 13.98
N ALA A 17 -4.81 -16.37 12.77
CA ALA A 17 -4.73 -15.03 12.22
C ALA A 17 -6.14 -14.44 12.04
N ILE A 18 -6.32 -13.18 12.42
CA ILE A 18 -7.57 -12.44 12.33
C ILE A 18 -7.31 -11.10 11.62
N SER A 19 -8.10 -10.78 10.61
CA SER A 19 -8.10 -9.48 9.97
C SER A 19 -8.99 -8.49 10.72
N ALA A 20 -8.57 -7.24 10.79
CA ALA A 20 -9.42 -6.13 11.22
C ALA A 20 -10.26 -5.55 10.05
N GLY A 21 -10.04 -6.04 8.83
CA GLY A 21 -10.80 -5.64 7.64
C GLY A 21 -10.65 -4.17 7.25
N GLY A 22 -9.64 -3.43 7.78
CA GLY A 22 -9.58 -1.99 7.57
C GLY A 22 -8.25 -1.36 7.92
N ASN A 23 -8.34 -0.17 8.47
CA ASN A 23 -7.22 0.68 8.85
C ASN A 23 -6.70 0.37 10.28
N VAL A 24 -5.76 1.19 10.75
CA VAL A 24 -5.15 1.05 12.09
C VAL A 24 -6.19 1.22 13.21
N ASP A 25 -7.20 2.06 13.03
CA ASP A 25 -8.25 2.27 14.03
C ASP A 25 -9.10 1.00 14.23
N ALA A 26 -9.49 0.36 13.12
CA ALA A 26 -10.20 -0.93 13.17
C ALA A 26 -9.34 -2.02 13.85
N LEU A 27 -8.02 -2.00 13.64
CA LEU A 27 -7.11 -2.92 14.32
C LEU A 27 -7.04 -2.65 15.82
N ILE A 28 -6.99 -1.39 16.25
CA ILE A 28 -7.01 -1.01 17.66
C ILE A 28 -8.32 -1.50 18.31
N GLU A 29 -9.46 -1.26 17.66
CA GLU A 29 -10.77 -1.71 18.17
C GLU A 29 -10.84 -3.23 18.29
N LEU A 30 -10.36 -3.95 17.28
CA LEU A 30 -10.29 -5.41 17.31
C LEU A 30 -9.46 -5.91 18.50
N ILE A 31 -8.26 -5.35 18.70
CA ILE A 31 -7.37 -5.71 19.82
C ILE A 31 -8.07 -5.46 21.16
N VAL A 32 -8.63 -4.27 21.35
CA VAL A 32 -9.30 -3.89 22.62
C VAL A 32 -10.50 -4.78 22.92
N ARG A 33 -11.24 -5.21 21.91
CA ARG A 33 -12.40 -6.09 22.07
C ARG A 33 -12.01 -7.55 22.31
N THR A 34 -10.89 -8.00 21.73
CA THR A 34 -10.55 -9.44 21.67
C THR A 34 -9.56 -9.87 22.74
N PHE A 35 -8.64 -8.99 23.14
CA PHE A 35 -7.53 -9.33 24.02
C PHE A 35 -7.59 -8.59 25.35
N ASP A 36 -7.55 -9.33 26.45
CA ASP A 36 -7.39 -8.73 27.78
C ASP A 36 -5.94 -8.24 27.94
N LYS A 37 -5.79 -6.98 28.29
CA LYS A 37 -4.50 -6.33 28.55
C LYS A 37 -3.66 -6.96 29.68
N LYS A 38 -4.29 -7.80 30.52
CA LYS A 38 -3.61 -8.53 31.59
C LYS A 38 -3.00 -9.86 31.14
N LEU A 39 -3.36 -10.37 29.96
CA LEU A 39 -2.94 -11.70 29.47
C LEU A 39 -1.52 -11.75 28.91
N GLY A 40 -0.81 -10.63 28.88
CA GLY A 40 0.58 -10.63 28.43
C GLY A 40 0.97 -9.43 27.59
N LYS A 41 2.11 -9.57 26.92
CA LYS A 41 2.68 -8.52 26.09
C LYS A 41 2.39 -8.76 24.62
N LEU A 42 1.93 -7.73 23.92
CA LEU A 42 1.76 -7.75 22.48
C LEU A 42 3.10 -7.52 21.78
N LEU A 43 3.27 -8.15 20.61
CA LEU A 43 4.37 -7.91 19.71
C LEU A 43 3.84 -7.23 18.44
N TYR A 44 4.33 -6.03 18.14
CA TYR A 44 4.00 -5.30 16.94
C TYR A 44 5.17 -5.32 15.96
N ILE A 45 5.05 -6.12 14.91
CA ILE A 45 6.02 -6.17 13.81
C ILE A 45 5.58 -5.19 12.74
N SER A 46 6.39 -4.18 12.45
CA SER A 46 6.00 -3.11 11.55
C SER A 46 7.12 -2.65 10.62
N SER A 47 6.75 -1.83 9.64
CA SER A 47 7.69 -0.96 8.94
C SER A 47 8.25 0.11 9.88
N GLU A 48 9.42 0.66 9.55
CA GLU A 48 9.98 1.83 10.21
C GLU A 48 9.00 3.02 10.15
N PHE A 49 8.49 3.31 8.97
CA PHE A 49 7.50 4.37 8.78
C PHE A 49 6.09 3.79 8.79
N VAL A 50 5.26 4.27 9.70
CA VAL A 50 3.86 3.89 9.85
C VAL A 50 2.96 5.12 9.71
N SER A 51 1.75 4.93 9.21
CA SER A 51 0.78 6.03 9.06
C SER A 51 0.19 6.49 10.40
N LYS A 52 0.23 5.63 11.41
CA LYS A 52 -0.24 5.90 12.78
C LYS A 52 0.52 5.00 13.75
N GLU A 53 0.90 5.55 14.90
CA GLU A 53 1.64 4.84 15.96
C GLU A 53 0.70 3.94 16.76
N LEU A 54 0.44 2.74 16.26
CA LEU A 54 -0.42 1.71 16.88
C LEU A 54 0.01 1.38 18.31
N ASP A 55 1.31 1.25 18.53
CA ASP A 55 1.92 0.94 19.83
C ASP A 55 1.64 2.02 20.86
N LEU A 56 1.82 3.30 20.51
CA LEU A 56 1.53 4.41 21.42
C LEU A 56 0.05 4.49 21.78
N GLU A 57 -0.85 4.25 20.83
CA GLU A 57 -2.29 4.24 21.09
C GLU A 57 -2.71 3.08 22.02
N LEU A 58 -2.11 1.90 21.87
CA LEU A 58 -2.38 0.76 22.74
C LEU A 58 -1.76 0.94 24.14
N ILE A 59 -0.58 1.56 24.25
CA ILE A 59 0.02 1.91 25.55
C ILE A 59 -0.90 2.87 26.32
N LYS A 60 -1.43 3.92 25.67
CA LYS A 60 -2.42 4.83 26.28
C LYS A 60 -3.66 4.10 26.80
N LYS A 61 -4.03 3.00 26.16
CA LYS A 61 -5.15 2.14 26.57
C LYS A 61 -4.76 1.09 27.65
N GLY A 62 -3.50 1.07 28.09
CA GLY A 62 -2.99 0.22 29.16
C GLY A 62 -2.49 -1.15 28.71
N TYR A 63 -2.24 -1.35 27.42
CA TYR A 63 -1.60 -2.57 26.92
C TYR A 63 -0.08 -2.50 27.06
N SER A 64 0.54 -3.64 27.37
CA SER A 64 1.99 -3.81 27.23
C SER A 64 2.29 -4.28 25.81
N ILE A 65 3.10 -3.52 25.06
CA ILE A 65 3.40 -3.81 23.67
C ILE A 65 4.86 -3.48 23.36
N ASN A 66 5.52 -4.35 22.59
CA ASN A 66 6.82 -4.11 22.01
C ASN A 66 6.68 -3.95 20.50
N ARG A 67 7.23 -2.88 19.94
CA ARG A 67 7.38 -2.71 18.50
C ARG A 67 8.72 -3.23 18.03
N ILE A 68 8.71 -4.01 16.94
CA ILE A 68 9.91 -4.44 16.22
C ILE A 68 9.80 -3.89 14.80
N ILE A 69 10.78 -3.09 14.41
CA ILE A 69 10.93 -2.65 13.02
C ILE A 69 11.56 -3.79 12.24
N ASN A 70 10.81 -4.38 11.32
CA ASN A 70 11.23 -5.54 10.55
C ASN A 70 11.68 -5.19 9.13
N TYR A 71 11.21 -4.07 8.60
CA TYR A 71 11.59 -3.58 7.27
C TYR A 71 11.48 -2.07 7.18
N THR A 72 12.27 -1.50 6.27
CA THR A 72 12.10 -0.13 5.80
C THR A 72 11.79 -0.11 4.32
N SER A 73 11.20 0.96 3.82
CA SER A 73 10.99 1.17 2.40
C SER A 73 11.56 2.52 1.99
N GLU A 74 12.52 2.49 1.09
CA GLU A 74 13.12 3.69 0.53
C GLU A 74 12.51 3.99 -0.84
N PRO A 75 12.31 5.27 -1.18
CA PRO A 75 11.86 5.63 -2.51
C PRO A 75 12.92 5.29 -3.55
N VAL A 76 12.50 4.69 -4.65
CA VAL A 76 13.36 4.51 -5.82
C VAL A 76 13.58 5.88 -6.45
N ASN A 77 14.84 6.27 -6.59
CA ASN A 77 15.22 7.58 -7.15
C ASN A 77 15.76 7.52 -8.58
N GLN A 78 15.87 6.32 -9.13
CA GLN A 78 16.36 6.08 -10.48
C GLN A 78 15.56 4.96 -11.17
N ILE A 79 15.37 5.10 -12.47
CA ILE A 79 14.90 4.04 -13.34
C ILE A 79 16.11 3.57 -14.17
N GLU A 80 16.31 2.27 -14.22
CA GLU A 80 17.36 1.68 -15.07
C GLU A 80 17.14 2.05 -16.53
N THR A 81 18.23 2.32 -17.26
CA THR A 81 18.18 2.80 -18.66
C THR A 81 17.33 1.89 -19.54
N ASN A 82 17.53 0.58 -19.46
CA ASN A 82 16.76 -0.39 -20.25
C ASN A 82 15.25 -0.33 -19.96
N THR A 83 14.88 -0.17 -18.68
CA THR A 83 13.48 -0.03 -18.26
C THR A 83 12.90 1.28 -18.75
N LEU A 84 13.67 2.37 -18.66
CA LEU A 84 13.24 3.69 -19.14
C LEU A 84 13.00 3.68 -20.65
N ASP A 85 13.92 3.10 -21.42
CA ASP A 85 13.79 2.98 -22.86
C ASP A 85 12.59 2.11 -23.25
N TYR A 86 12.37 1.01 -22.51
CA TYR A 86 11.21 0.17 -22.70
C TYR A 86 9.89 0.92 -22.45
N ILE A 87 9.79 1.67 -21.35
CA ILE A 87 8.61 2.49 -21.02
C ILE A 87 8.33 3.53 -22.10
N LYS A 88 9.37 4.23 -22.57
CA LYS A 88 9.24 5.25 -23.62
C LYS A 88 8.80 4.66 -24.97
N LYS A 89 9.33 3.50 -25.32
CA LYS A 89 9.05 2.84 -26.60
C LYS A 89 7.67 2.18 -26.62
N ASN A 90 7.32 1.45 -25.55
CA ASN A 90 6.14 0.57 -25.56
C ASN A 90 4.91 1.20 -24.86
N LYS A 91 5.09 2.28 -24.09
CA LYS A 91 4.00 2.99 -23.40
C LYS A 91 3.11 2.02 -22.62
N PRO A 92 3.24 1.90 -21.30
CA PRO A 92 2.48 0.93 -20.52
C PRO A 92 0.98 1.18 -20.64
N ASP A 93 0.19 0.12 -20.81
CA ASP A 93 -1.26 0.21 -20.87
C ASP A 93 -1.88 0.60 -19.54
N VAL A 94 -1.25 0.13 -18.44
CA VAL A 94 -1.71 0.35 -17.07
C VAL A 94 -0.54 0.55 -16.12
N ILE A 95 -0.70 1.46 -15.18
CA ILE A 95 0.14 1.58 -13.99
C ILE A 95 -0.72 1.38 -12.74
N CYS A 96 -0.32 0.41 -11.89
CA CYS A 96 -0.97 0.14 -10.61
C CYS A 96 -0.24 0.85 -9.46
N VAL A 97 -0.97 1.63 -8.65
CA VAL A 97 -0.42 2.38 -7.52
C VAL A 97 -1.20 2.05 -6.24
N TYR A 98 -0.53 1.43 -5.28
CA TYR A 98 -1.13 0.87 -4.08
C TYR A 98 -1.07 1.79 -2.86
N SER A 99 -0.27 2.85 -2.88
CA SER A 99 -0.10 3.74 -1.74
C SER A 99 0.19 5.18 -2.15
N GLU A 100 -0.13 6.11 -1.26
CA GLU A 100 0.21 7.53 -1.44
C GLU A 100 1.73 7.74 -1.57
N LYS A 101 2.54 7.02 -0.77
CA LYS A 101 4.00 7.06 -0.84
C LYS A 101 4.51 6.61 -2.21
N SER A 102 3.93 5.55 -2.78
CA SER A 102 4.27 5.09 -4.13
C SER A 102 3.84 6.09 -5.20
N ALA A 103 2.70 6.76 -5.02
CA ALA A 103 2.25 7.81 -5.93
C ALA A 103 3.19 9.02 -5.94
N ILE A 104 3.67 9.46 -4.77
CA ILE A 104 4.63 10.55 -4.64
C ILE A 104 5.94 10.16 -5.35
N ASN A 105 6.46 8.97 -5.08
CA ASN A 105 7.67 8.50 -5.73
C ASN A 105 7.52 8.39 -7.26
N LEU A 106 6.38 7.88 -7.74
CA LEU A 106 6.07 7.83 -9.17
C LEU A 106 6.01 9.24 -9.79
N LYS A 107 5.40 10.21 -9.10
CA LYS A 107 5.36 11.62 -9.51
C LYS A 107 6.77 12.18 -9.74
N ASP A 108 7.68 11.94 -8.77
CA ASP A 108 9.06 12.43 -8.84
C ASP A 108 9.81 11.79 -10.01
N LEU A 109 9.64 10.49 -10.24
CA LEU A 109 10.25 9.78 -11.37
C LEU A 109 9.69 10.26 -12.72
N ILE A 110 8.38 10.47 -12.83
CA ILE A 110 7.74 11.00 -14.05
C ILE A 110 8.30 12.39 -14.37
N GLY A 111 8.45 13.26 -13.38
CA GLY A 111 9.05 14.59 -13.55
C GLY A 111 10.52 14.49 -13.96
N LYS A 112 11.31 13.69 -13.23
CA LYS A 112 12.75 13.51 -13.48
C LYS A 112 13.08 13.03 -14.89
N TYR A 113 12.28 12.11 -15.42
CA TYR A 113 12.51 11.48 -16.72
C TYR A 113 11.63 12.01 -17.86
N SER A 114 10.85 13.08 -17.60
CA SER A 114 9.95 13.72 -18.57
C SER A 114 8.97 12.71 -19.21
N LEU A 115 8.32 11.89 -18.38
CA LEU A 115 7.43 10.81 -18.85
C LEU A 115 5.96 11.23 -18.95
N VAL A 116 5.61 12.50 -18.77
CA VAL A 116 4.22 12.97 -18.76
C VAL A 116 3.47 12.54 -20.03
N ASP A 117 4.06 12.74 -21.21
CA ASP A 117 3.42 12.41 -22.49
C ASP A 117 3.15 10.90 -22.64
N VAL A 118 4.06 10.07 -22.12
CA VAL A 118 3.86 8.61 -22.07
C VAL A 118 2.66 8.27 -21.21
N MET A 119 2.57 8.89 -20.04
CA MET A 119 1.51 8.61 -19.04
C MET A 119 0.12 9.08 -19.49
N THR A 120 0.00 10.06 -20.39
CA THR A 120 -1.30 10.50 -20.91
C THR A 120 -2.02 9.40 -21.71
N GLN A 121 -1.30 8.41 -22.20
CA GLN A 121 -1.84 7.27 -22.94
C GLN A 121 -2.03 6.01 -22.07
N THR A 122 -1.68 6.11 -20.79
CA THR A 122 -1.68 5.03 -19.82
C THR A 122 -2.92 5.13 -18.90
N ASN A 123 -3.48 4.00 -18.49
CA ASN A 123 -4.51 3.95 -17.48
C ASN A 123 -3.88 3.93 -16.09
N LEU A 124 -4.39 4.75 -15.16
CA LEU A 124 -4.00 4.72 -13.76
C LEU A 124 -4.97 3.81 -12.98
N MET A 125 -4.46 2.76 -12.37
CA MET A 125 -5.20 1.94 -11.40
C MET A 125 -4.69 2.23 -9.99
N CYS A 126 -5.58 2.58 -9.06
CA CYS A 126 -5.19 2.88 -7.68
C CYS A 126 -6.32 2.58 -6.68
N LEU A 127 -5.94 2.43 -5.39
CA LEU A 127 -6.87 2.00 -4.33
C LEU A 127 -7.82 3.11 -3.84
N SER A 128 -7.55 4.38 -4.14
CA SER A 128 -8.38 5.48 -3.62
C SER A 128 -8.20 6.78 -4.40
N LYS A 129 -9.19 7.66 -4.25
CA LYS A 129 -9.13 9.04 -4.76
C LYS A 129 -7.94 9.83 -4.19
N LYS A 130 -7.57 9.58 -2.93
CA LYS A 130 -6.42 10.22 -2.28
C LYS A 130 -5.11 9.89 -3.00
N ILE A 131 -4.93 8.64 -3.45
CA ILE A 131 -3.77 8.23 -4.23
C ILE A 131 -3.80 8.88 -5.61
N ALA A 132 -4.96 8.89 -6.27
CA ALA A 132 -5.12 9.50 -7.59
C ALA A 132 -4.82 11.01 -7.57
N SER A 133 -5.21 11.74 -6.51
CA SER A 133 -4.97 13.19 -6.41
C SER A 133 -3.49 13.58 -6.40
N VAL A 134 -2.59 12.72 -5.95
CA VAL A 134 -1.13 12.95 -6.03
C VAL A 134 -0.64 13.02 -7.47
N LEU A 135 -1.34 12.34 -8.38
CA LEU A 135 -0.98 12.17 -9.79
C LEU A 135 -1.92 12.94 -10.74
N GLU A 136 -2.74 13.87 -10.22
CA GLU A 136 -3.74 14.63 -11.00
C GLU A 136 -3.13 15.62 -12.02
N PHE A 137 -1.84 15.92 -11.89
CA PHE A 137 -1.11 16.75 -12.86
C PHE A 137 -0.96 16.07 -14.25
N ILE A 138 -1.30 14.78 -14.34
CA ILE A 138 -1.32 14.02 -15.59
C ILE A 138 -2.77 13.81 -16.03
N LYS A 139 -3.04 14.09 -17.28
CA LYS A 139 -4.31 13.72 -17.91
C LYS A 139 -4.27 12.25 -18.32
N TRP A 140 -4.50 11.35 -17.38
CA TRP A 140 -4.55 9.92 -17.61
C TRP A 140 -5.60 9.53 -18.65
N LYS A 141 -5.34 8.46 -19.42
CA LYS A 141 -6.34 7.90 -20.36
C LYS A 141 -7.62 7.51 -19.62
N LYS A 142 -7.49 6.86 -18.45
CA LYS A 142 -8.57 6.52 -17.52
C LYS A 142 -8.01 6.37 -16.10
N ILE A 143 -8.82 6.67 -15.09
CA ILE A 143 -8.51 6.37 -13.69
C ILE A 143 -9.50 5.31 -13.22
N ILE A 144 -8.96 4.21 -12.68
CA ILE A 144 -9.72 3.04 -12.22
C ILE A 144 -9.41 2.83 -10.74
N PHE A 145 -10.47 2.76 -9.94
CA PHE A 145 -10.35 2.40 -8.52
C PHE A 145 -10.65 0.92 -8.34
N PHE A 146 -9.84 0.22 -7.54
CA PHE A 146 -9.98 -1.20 -7.28
C PHE A 146 -9.71 -1.51 -5.81
N ASN A 147 -10.16 -2.67 -5.32
CA ASN A 147 -9.79 -3.18 -4.01
C ASN A 147 -8.62 -4.18 -4.15
N PRO A 148 -7.77 -4.30 -3.12
CA PRO A 148 -6.69 -5.29 -3.15
C PRO A 148 -7.22 -6.71 -3.44
N GLY A 149 -6.65 -7.35 -4.45
CA GLY A 149 -7.06 -8.68 -4.93
C GLY A 149 -8.01 -8.68 -6.13
N GLU A 150 -8.47 -7.51 -6.58
CA GLU A 150 -9.32 -7.38 -7.78
C GLU A 150 -8.52 -7.01 -9.05
N GLU A 151 -7.20 -6.95 -8.96
CA GLU A 151 -6.33 -6.45 -10.04
C GLU A 151 -6.55 -7.18 -11.34
N GLU A 152 -6.57 -8.51 -11.33
CA GLU A 152 -6.74 -9.33 -12.54
C GLU A 152 -8.08 -9.07 -13.24
N PHE A 153 -9.14 -8.85 -12.47
CA PHE A 153 -10.46 -8.55 -13.01
C PHE A 153 -10.45 -7.26 -13.84
N PHE A 154 -9.74 -6.24 -13.38
CA PHE A 154 -9.63 -4.97 -14.09
C PHE A 154 -8.62 -5.00 -15.23
N LEU A 155 -7.49 -5.71 -15.07
CA LEU A 155 -6.48 -5.87 -16.12
C LEU A 155 -7.05 -6.53 -17.38
N ASN A 156 -7.92 -7.52 -17.22
CA ASN A 156 -8.63 -8.19 -18.32
C ASN A 156 -9.66 -7.29 -19.04
N LYS A 157 -10.03 -6.13 -18.48
CA LYS A 157 -10.99 -5.18 -19.06
C LYS A 157 -10.35 -3.93 -19.67
N VAL A 158 -9.05 -3.81 -19.59
CA VAL A 158 -8.30 -2.64 -20.08
C VAL A 158 -7.87 -2.79 -21.55
N ASN A 159 -8.03 -3.98 -22.11
CA ASN A 159 -7.82 -4.28 -23.53
C ASN A 159 -8.95 -3.74 -24.40
#